data_3b85273061bb89841188bac938783de3
#
_entry.id   3b85273061bb89841188bac938783de3
#
_cell.length_a   1.000
_cell.length_b   1.000
_cell.length_c   1.000
_cell.angle_alpha   90.00
_cell.angle_beta   90.00
_cell.angle_gamma   90.00
#
_symmetry.space_group_name_H-M   'P 1'
#
loop_
_entity.id
_entity.type
_entity.pdbx_description
1 polymer ?
#
loop_
_entity_poly.entity_id
_entity_poly.type
_entity_poly.pdbx_seq_one_letter_code
_entity_poly.pdbx_strand_id
1 'polypeptide(L)'
;LGTVPTTIVPAVAGMASAQGDAELMESLSVVPAGMLVNAIFLSVWIFLPSRLEGLPLNRSLALTAMSALVVWAVVGTVAVLAIGSAQDGGASPESIAAAGIAMTGAFGLILGWSPGEAPSGSESVGASVLLARGGMAATAIGASVWVAGLGYPLVAGLASVFPAIFLTSMVALWVSQGPSVPRGAAAPMLLGGGSVGVYAIVAMTAIGDYGMAMGSVVAWAVAVVGWSLPSYAFLNWRSRAVGSND
;
A
#
# COMPACT_ATOMS: atom_id res chain seq x y z
N LEU A 1 7.34 -11.90 0.09
CA LEU A 1 6.72 -11.84 -1.27
C LEU A 1 5.72 -10.67 -1.45
N GLY A 2 5.33 -9.93 -0.41
CA GLY A 2 4.43 -8.78 -0.51
C GLY A 2 5.07 -7.47 -0.98
N THR A 3 6.29 -7.51 -1.51
CA THR A 3 7.10 -6.33 -1.83
C THR A 3 7.11 -5.98 -3.32
N VAL A 4 6.45 -6.75 -4.18
CA VAL A 4 6.47 -6.54 -5.63
C VAL A 4 5.16 -5.86 -6.07
N PRO A 5 5.21 -4.74 -6.81
CA PRO A 5 4.03 -3.96 -7.18
C PRO A 5 3.25 -4.61 -8.35
N THR A 6 2.64 -5.77 -8.13
CA THR A 6 1.94 -6.51 -9.19
C THR A 6 0.50 -6.03 -9.44
N THR A 7 -0.21 -5.60 -8.39
CA THR A 7 -1.63 -5.20 -8.48
C THR A 7 -1.84 -3.81 -9.06
N ILE A 8 -0.83 -2.95 -8.98
CA ILE A 8 -0.93 -1.58 -9.53
C ILE A 8 -0.93 -1.57 -11.07
N VAL A 9 -0.24 -2.53 -11.70
CA VAL A 9 -0.13 -2.59 -13.17
C VAL A 9 -1.50 -2.70 -13.85
N PRO A 10 -2.37 -3.68 -13.52
CA PRO A 10 -3.70 -3.74 -14.11
C PRO A 10 -4.59 -2.55 -13.72
N ALA A 11 -4.42 -1.96 -12.54
CA ALA A 11 -5.16 -0.75 -12.16
C ALA A 11 -4.79 0.43 -13.06
N VAL A 12 -3.50 0.66 -13.29
CA VAL A 12 -3.01 1.74 -14.17
C VAL A 12 -3.44 1.52 -15.61
N ALA A 13 -3.33 0.29 -16.13
CA ALA A 13 -3.79 -0.03 -17.48
C ALA A 13 -5.31 0.20 -17.64
N GLY A 14 -6.10 -0.17 -16.63
CA GLY A 14 -7.54 0.09 -16.61
C GLY A 14 -7.87 1.58 -16.54
N MET A 15 -7.23 2.34 -15.66
CA MET A 15 -7.42 3.80 -15.56
C MET A 15 -7.04 4.49 -16.87
N ALA A 16 -5.91 4.12 -17.47
CA ALA A 16 -5.48 4.68 -18.76
C ALA A 16 -6.46 4.41 -19.90
N SER A 17 -7.22 3.32 -19.84
CA SER A 17 -8.28 3.06 -20.83
C SER A 17 -9.57 3.84 -20.59
N ALA A 18 -9.76 4.38 -19.39
CA ALA A 18 -10.98 5.05 -18.95
C ALA A 18 -10.86 6.59 -18.91
N GLN A 19 -9.64 7.12 -18.97
CA GLN A 19 -9.36 8.56 -18.84
C GLN A 19 -8.22 8.97 -19.79
N GLY A 20 -8.02 10.29 -19.98
CA GLY A 20 -6.94 10.83 -20.81
C GLY A 20 -5.58 10.80 -20.09
N ASP A 21 -4.51 11.15 -20.81
CA ASP A 21 -3.14 11.10 -20.28
C ASP A 21 -2.93 12.06 -19.10
N ALA A 22 -3.53 13.25 -19.14
CA ALA A 22 -3.42 14.22 -18.06
C ALA A 22 -4.07 13.72 -16.77
N GLU A 23 -5.27 13.17 -16.87
CA GLU A 23 -6.00 12.58 -15.75
C GLU A 23 -5.29 11.33 -15.21
N LEU A 24 -4.63 10.55 -16.09
CA LEU A 24 -3.82 9.43 -15.66
C LEU A 24 -2.62 9.88 -14.82
N MET A 25 -1.92 10.95 -15.24
CA MET A 25 -0.81 11.54 -14.47
C MET A 25 -1.28 12.01 -13.10
N GLU A 26 -2.44 12.65 -13.04
CA GLU A 26 -3.07 13.09 -11.80
C GLU A 26 -3.42 11.90 -10.90
N SER A 27 -4.02 10.85 -11.44
CA SER A 27 -4.29 9.60 -10.71
C SER A 27 -3.01 8.97 -10.14
N LEU A 28 -1.95 8.90 -10.93
CA LEU A 28 -0.67 8.33 -10.52
C LEU A 28 0.01 9.15 -9.43
N SER A 29 -0.15 10.48 -9.43
CA SER A 29 0.46 11.36 -8.42
C SER A 29 -0.03 11.09 -7.00
N VAL A 30 -1.26 10.61 -6.85
CA VAL A 30 -1.88 10.28 -5.56
C VAL A 30 -1.42 8.93 -5.01
N VAL A 31 -0.97 8.00 -5.87
CA VAL A 31 -0.61 6.64 -5.46
C VAL A 31 0.44 6.61 -4.34
N PRO A 32 1.54 7.38 -4.38
CA PRO A 32 2.50 7.41 -3.27
C PRO A 32 1.91 7.93 -1.96
N ALA A 33 1.04 8.94 -2.01
CA ALA A 33 0.32 9.41 -0.83
C ALA A 33 -0.67 8.35 -0.33
N GLY A 34 -1.33 7.63 -1.22
CA GLY A 34 -2.18 6.48 -0.87
C GLY A 34 -1.40 5.36 -0.16
N MET A 35 -0.12 5.17 -0.50
CA MET A 35 0.76 4.25 0.23
C MET A 35 1.09 4.76 1.64
N LEU A 36 1.19 6.07 1.85
CA LEU A 36 1.29 6.64 3.21
C LEU A 36 -0.02 6.42 3.99
N VAL A 37 -1.18 6.59 3.36
CA VAL A 37 -2.48 6.26 3.98
C VAL A 37 -2.53 4.78 4.38
N ASN A 38 -2.02 3.88 3.54
CA ASN A 38 -1.87 2.46 3.88
C ASN A 38 -0.90 2.22 5.04
N ALA A 39 0.14 3.03 5.17
CA ALA A 39 1.04 2.99 6.31
C ALA A 39 0.32 3.32 7.63
N ILE A 40 -0.53 4.35 7.60
CA ILE A 40 -1.36 4.74 8.74
C ILE A 40 -2.40 3.65 9.05
N PHE A 41 -3.03 3.06 8.03
CA PHE A 41 -3.88 1.88 8.17
C PHE A 41 -3.17 0.72 8.89
N LEU A 42 -1.94 0.39 8.48
CA LEU A 42 -1.14 -0.67 9.10
C LEU A 42 -0.74 -0.32 10.55
N SER A 43 -0.55 0.95 10.87
CA SER A 43 -0.25 1.40 12.23
C SER A 43 -1.38 1.07 13.22
N VAL A 44 -2.64 1.07 12.77
CA VAL A 44 -3.78 0.64 13.60
C VAL A 44 -3.60 -0.81 14.06
N TRP A 45 -3.10 -1.69 13.19
CA TRP A 45 -2.81 -3.10 13.52
C TRP A 45 -1.63 -3.26 14.47
N ILE A 46 -0.74 -2.27 14.56
CA ILE A 46 0.39 -2.28 15.50
C ILE A 46 -0.08 -1.83 16.89
N PHE A 47 -0.87 -0.76 16.98
CA PHE A 47 -1.10 -0.07 18.23
C PHE A 47 -2.45 -0.37 18.90
N LEU A 48 -3.50 -0.69 18.12
CA LEU A 48 -4.84 -0.87 18.67
C LEU A 48 -5.05 -2.20 19.40
N PRO A 49 -4.50 -3.35 18.94
CA PRO A 49 -4.76 -4.65 19.59
C PRO A 49 -4.40 -4.69 21.07
N SER A 50 -3.30 -4.04 21.48
CA SER A 50 -2.88 -3.99 22.88
C SER A 50 -3.85 -3.20 23.79
N ARG A 51 -4.66 -2.30 23.22
CA ARG A 51 -5.68 -1.54 23.94
C ARG A 51 -7.01 -2.27 24.04
N LEU A 52 -7.16 -3.36 23.30
CA LEU A 52 -8.35 -4.20 23.27
C LEU A 52 -8.13 -5.53 24.00
N GLU A 53 -7.05 -5.65 24.77
CA GLU A 53 -6.78 -6.80 25.64
C GLU A 53 -7.92 -6.98 26.65
N GLY A 54 -8.45 -8.20 26.77
CA GLY A 54 -9.63 -8.50 27.59
C GLY A 54 -10.94 -8.62 26.81
N LEU A 55 -10.99 -8.20 25.56
CA LEU A 55 -12.14 -8.48 24.67
C LEU A 55 -12.03 -9.88 24.04
N PRO A 56 -13.17 -10.52 23.73
CA PRO A 56 -13.15 -11.74 22.93
C PRO A 56 -12.39 -11.53 21.62
N LEU A 57 -11.58 -12.52 21.21
CA LEU A 57 -10.66 -12.45 20.06
C LEU A 57 -11.34 -11.94 18.79
N ASN A 58 -12.55 -12.46 18.50
CA ASN A 58 -13.31 -12.05 17.31
C ASN A 58 -13.78 -10.59 17.36
N ARG A 59 -14.11 -10.07 18.55
CA ARG A 59 -14.48 -8.66 18.73
C ARG A 59 -13.28 -7.75 18.59
N SER A 60 -12.16 -8.13 19.18
CA SER A 60 -10.90 -7.39 19.05
C SER A 60 -10.45 -7.32 17.59
N LEU A 61 -10.51 -8.45 16.87
CA LEU A 61 -10.21 -8.49 15.42
C LEU A 61 -11.15 -7.57 14.62
N ALA A 62 -12.46 -7.70 14.83
CA ALA A 62 -13.45 -6.91 14.11
C ALA A 62 -13.28 -5.40 14.37
N LEU A 63 -13.06 -5.00 15.61
CA LEU A 63 -12.83 -3.61 15.98
C LEU A 63 -11.53 -3.08 15.37
N THR A 64 -10.46 -3.86 15.37
CA THR A 64 -9.19 -3.46 14.76
C THR A 64 -9.33 -3.28 13.26
N ALA A 65 -9.95 -4.24 12.56
CA ALA A 65 -10.16 -4.17 11.12
C ALA A 65 -11.06 -2.99 10.72
N MET A 66 -12.18 -2.79 11.42
CA MET A 66 -13.09 -1.68 11.16
C MET A 66 -12.45 -0.33 11.45
N SER A 67 -11.74 -0.19 12.56
CA SER A 67 -11.02 1.04 12.89
C SER A 67 -9.96 1.36 11.85
N ALA A 68 -9.21 0.36 11.39
CA ALA A 68 -8.21 0.53 10.33
C ALA A 68 -8.85 1.02 9.01
N LEU A 69 -10.00 0.45 8.61
CA LEU A 69 -10.74 0.88 7.42
C LEU A 69 -11.30 2.29 7.56
N VAL A 70 -11.85 2.64 8.72
CA VAL A 70 -12.35 4.01 9.00
C VAL A 70 -11.20 5.01 8.95
N VAL A 71 -10.08 4.69 9.58
CA VAL A 71 -8.87 5.54 9.54
C VAL A 71 -8.38 5.71 8.10
N TRP A 72 -8.34 4.62 7.32
CA TRP A 72 -7.97 4.68 5.91
C TRP A 72 -8.90 5.60 5.11
N ALA A 73 -10.21 5.47 5.28
CA ALA A 73 -11.19 6.28 4.56
C ALA A 73 -11.10 7.76 4.93
N VAL A 74 -11.00 8.07 6.23
CA VAL A 74 -10.90 9.46 6.71
C VAL A 74 -9.60 10.11 6.25
N VAL A 75 -8.45 9.45 6.50
CA VAL A 75 -7.13 9.99 6.12
C VAL A 75 -7.00 10.06 4.60
N GLY A 76 -7.51 9.07 3.87
CA GLY A 76 -7.55 9.07 2.41
C GLY A 76 -8.37 10.23 1.85
N THR A 77 -9.54 10.51 2.41
CA THR A 77 -10.35 11.68 2.03
C THR A 77 -9.59 12.98 2.28
N VAL A 78 -8.98 13.13 3.45
CA VAL A 78 -8.15 14.31 3.78
C VAL A 78 -6.98 14.44 2.81
N ALA A 79 -6.31 13.33 2.47
CA ALA A 79 -5.20 13.33 1.52
C ALA A 79 -5.64 13.80 0.13
N VAL A 80 -6.76 13.29 -0.39
CA VAL A 80 -7.30 13.71 -1.70
C VAL A 80 -7.63 15.20 -1.71
N LEU A 81 -8.30 15.71 -0.66
CA LEU A 81 -8.63 17.13 -0.55
C LEU A 81 -7.38 18.01 -0.45
N ALA A 82 -6.38 17.57 0.34
CA ALA A 82 -5.13 18.30 0.48
C ALA A 82 -4.31 18.33 -0.83
N ILE A 83 -4.27 17.22 -1.56
CA ILE A 83 -3.61 17.12 -2.86
C ILE A 83 -4.32 18.01 -3.89
N GLY A 84 -5.64 17.97 -3.99
CA GLY A 84 -6.40 18.84 -4.87
C GLY A 84 -6.12 20.33 -4.58
N SER A 85 -6.16 20.72 -3.30
CA SER A 85 -5.82 22.09 -2.90
C SER A 85 -4.37 22.47 -3.22
N ALA A 86 -3.41 21.54 -3.12
CA ALA A 86 -2.02 21.80 -3.48
C ALA A 86 -1.86 21.99 -5.00
N GLN A 87 -2.57 21.19 -5.81
CA GLN A 87 -2.60 21.34 -7.27
C GLN A 87 -3.22 22.66 -7.70
N ASP A 88 -4.32 23.08 -7.08
CA ASP A 88 -4.94 24.39 -7.28
C ASP A 88 -3.97 25.52 -6.91
N GLY A 89 -3.09 25.29 -5.94
CA GLY A 89 -1.99 26.18 -5.54
C GLY A 89 -0.76 26.11 -6.45
N GLY A 90 -0.77 25.32 -7.52
CA GLY A 90 0.31 25.20 -8.52
C GLY A 90 1.35 24.12 -8.23
N ALA A 91 1.11 23.22 -7.28
CA ALA A 91 2.00 22.06 -7.07
C ALA A 91 1.88 21.09 -8.25
N SER A 92 3.01 20.64 -8.79
CA SER A 92 3.01 19.66 -9.87
C SER A 92 2.71 18.25 -9.39
N PRO A 93 2.10 17.37 -10.22
CA PRO A 93 1.86 15.98 -9.90
C PRO A 93 3.12 15.24 -9.43
N GLU A 94 4.28 15.53 -10.05
CA GLU A 94 5.56 14.90 -9.71
C GLU A 94 6.04 15.31 -8.31
N SER A 95 5.87 16.60 -7.94
CA SER A 95 6.25 17.09 -6.60
C SER A 95 5.39 16.45 -5.49
N ILE A 96 4.10 16.27 -5.75
CA ILE A 96 3.16 15.59 -4.85
C ILE A 96 3.57 14.12 -4.70
N ALA A 97 3.83 13.44 -5.80
CA ALA A 97 4.26 12.05 -5.79
C ALA A 97 5.60 11.87 -5.06
N ALA A 98 6.58 12.75 -5.29
CA ALA A 98 7.87 12.74 -4.61
C ALA A 98 7.73 12.95 -3.10
N ALA A 99 6.89 13.89 -2.67
CA ALA A 99 6.60 14.10 -1.25
C ALA A 99 5.94 12.85 -0.63
N GLY A 100 4.98 12.24 -1.31
CA GLY A 100 4.30 11.02 -0.86
C GLY A 100 5.26 9.86 -0.66
N ILE A 101 6.20 9.60 -1.59
CA ILE A 101 7.18 8.51 -1.45
C ILE A 101 8.18 8.78 -0.35
N ALA A 102 8.65 10.04 -0.20
CA ALA A 102 9.57 10.42 0.85
C ALA A 102 8.96 10.19 2.24
N MET A 103 7.70 10.61 2.44
CA MET A 103 6.96 10.38 3.69
C MET A 103 6.71 8.89 3.94
N THR A 104 6.31 8.13 2.92
CA THR A 104 6.09 6.68 3.05
C THR A 104 7.39 5.96 3.40
N GLY A 105 8.51 6.34 2.78
CA GLY A 105 9.83 5.79 3.08
C GLY A 105 10.29 6.11 4.50
N ALA A 106 10.19 7.37 4.91
CA ALA A 106 10.55 7.78 6.28
C ALA A 106 9.72 7.04 7.33
N PHE A 107 8.40 6.95 7.13
CA PHE A 107 7.51 6.24 8.04
C PHE A 107 7.80 4.74 8.08
N GLY A 108 8.10 4.13 6.93
CA GLY A 108 8.48 2.73 6.82
C GLY A 108 9.79 2.41 7.53
N LEU A 109 10.79 3.29 7.43
CA LEU A 109 12.06 3.13 8.14
C LEU A 109 11.88 3.26 9.65
N ILE A 110 11.07 4.21 10.12
CA ILE A 110 10.77 4.40 11.55
C ILE A 110 10.11 3.15 12.13
N LEU A 111 9.06 2.64 11.49
CA LEU A 111 8.35 1.44 11.96
C LEU A 111 9.17 0.16 11.79
N GLY A 112 9.99 0.08 10.75
CA GLY A 112 10.86 -1.07 10.47
C GLY A 112 12.13 -1.11 11.34
N TRP A 113 12.41 -0.05 12.10
CA TRP A 113 13.60 0.02 12.93
C TRP A 113 13.58 -0.98 14.09
N SER A 114 12.40 -1.21 14.68
CA SER A 114 12.20 -2.18 15.77
C SER A 114 11.27 -3.29 15.28
N PRO A 115 11.80 -4.34 14.65
CA PRO A 115 10.98 -5.43 14.14
C PRO A 115 10.29 -6.16 15.30
N GLY A 116 8.98 -6.38 15.16
CA GLY A 116 8.21 -7.25 16.06
C GLY A 116 8.40 -8.73 15.72
N GLU A 117 7.67 -9.62 16.41
CA GLU A 117 7.65 -11.05 16.12
C GLU A 117 7.32 -11.31 14.65
N ALA A 118 8.21 -12.02 13.96
CA ALA A 118 8.00 -12.36 12.57
C ALA A 118 6.94 -13.46 12.44
N PRO A 119 6.06 -13.40 11.41
CA PRO A 119 5.16 -14.51 11.11
C PRO A 119 5.93 -15.79 10.85
N SER A 120 5.53 -16.90 11.47
CA SER A 120 6.07 -18.22 11.11
C SER A 120 5.66 -18.54 9.67
N GLY A 121 6.64 -18.77 8.77
CA GLY A 121 6.41 -19.05 7.36
C GLY A 121 5.86 -20.46 7.06
N SER A 122 5.46 -21.23 8.07
CA SER A 122 5.08 -22.64 7.96
C SER A 122 3.61 -22.86 7.56
N GLU A 123 2.76 -21.84 7.63
CA GLU A 123 1.34 -21.99 7.32
C GLU A 123 1.07 -21.74 5.83
N SER A 124 0.51 -22.74 5.16
CA SER A 124 0.03 -22.57 3.78
C SER A 124 -1.22 -21.68 3.74
N VAL A 125 -1.22 -20.69 2.89
CA VAL A 125 -2.40 -19.82 2.70
C VAL A 125 -3.51 -20.62 2.03
N GLY A 126 -4.65 -20.78 2.71
CA GLY A 126 -5.80 -21.51 2.18
C GLY A 126 -6.38 -20.86 0.91
N ALA A 127 -6.98 -21.69 0.03
CA ALA A 127 -7.57 -21.23 -1.23
C ALA A 127 -8.65 -20.15 -1.02
N SER A 128 -9.43 -20.21 0.05
CA SER A 128 -10.45 -19.21 0.40
C SER A 128 -9.84 -17.84 0.67
N VAL A 129 -8.68 -17.78 1.33
CA VAL A 129 -7.96 -16.52 1.59
C VAL A 129 -7.39 -15.95 0.29
N LEU A 130 -6.88 -16.79 -0.60
CA LEU A 130 -6.40 -16.36 -1.92
C LEU A 130 -7.55 -15.81 -2.78
N LEU A 131 -8.70 -16.47 -2.78
CA LEU A 131 -9.90 -15.99 -3.48
C LEU A 131 -10.41 -14.68 -2.90
N ALA A 132 -10.44 -14.54 -1.57
CA ALA A 132 -10.83 -13.28 -0.92
C ALA A 132 -9.88 -12.13 -1.29
N ARG A 133 -8.56 -12.37 -1.26
CA ARG A 133 -7.56 -11.38 -1.69
C ARG A 133 -7.74 -10.96 -3.14
N GLY A 134 -7.86 -11.94 -4.04
CA GLY A 134 -8.06 -11.70 -5.47
C GLY A 134 -9.37 -10.96 -5.75
N GLY A 135 -10.46 -11.37 -5.13
CA GLY A 135 -11.78 -10.73 -5.26
C GLY A 135 -11.79 -9.29 -4.76
N MET A 136 -11.24 -9.02 -3.56
CA MET A 136 -11.14 -7.67 -3.04
C MET A 136 -10.22 -6.78 -3.87
N ALA A 137 -9.08 -7.31 -4.34
CA ALA A 137 -8.19 -6.56 -5.22
C ALA A 137 -8.86 -6.24 -6.56
N ALA A 138 -9.55 -7.20 -7.18
CA ALA A 138 -10.29 -7.00 -8.41
C ALA A 138 -11.41 -5.96 -8.25
N THR A 139 -12.13 -5.99 -7.12
CA THR A 139 -13.17 -5.00 -6.79
C THR A 139 -12.56 -3.60 -6.64
N ALA A 140 -11.43 -3.47 -5.94
CA ALA A 140 -10.74 -2.18 -5.77
C ALA A 140 -10.24 -1.62 -7.11
N ILE A 141 -9.64 -2.48 -7.95
CA ILE A 141 -9.20 -2.10 -9.30
C ILE A 141 -10.41 -1.68 -10.16
N GLY A 142 -11.47 -2.47 -10.18
CA GLY A 142 -12.69 -2.14 -10.91
C GLY A 142 -13.32 -0.82 -10.46
N ALA A 143 -13.36 -0.57 -9.14
CA ALA A 143 -13.82 0.69 -8.58
C ALA A 143 -12.94 1.87 -9.00
N SER A 144 -11.61 1.72 -8.99
CA SER A 144 -10.69 2.78 -9.42
C SER A 144 -10.87 3.14 -10.91
N VAL A 145 -11.03 2.13 -11.76
CA VAL A 145 -11.28 2.32 -13.20
C VAL A 145 -12.63 3.00 -13.44
N TRP A 146 -13.66 2.57 -12.74
CA TRP A 146 -15.00 3.17 -12.83
C TRP A 146 -14.99 4.64 -12.40
N VAL A 147 -14.35 4.95 -11.26
CA VAL A 147 -14.22 6.33 -10.75
C VAL A 147 -13.38 7.19 -11.70
N ALA A 148 -12.33 6.63 -12.31
CA ALA A 148 -11.54 7.31 -13.34
C ALA A 148 -12.43 7.71 -14.54
N GLY A 149 -13.27 6.81 -15.01
CA GLY A 149 -14.23 7.08 -16.08
C GLY A 149 -15.31 8.12 -15.74
N LEU A 150 -15.51 8.42 -14.44
CA LEU A 150 -16.39 9.51 -13.99
C LEU A 150 -15.68 10.88 -13.92
N GLY A 151 -14.39 10.96 -14.23
CA GLY A 151 -13.62 12.20 -14.18
C GLY A 151 -13.15 12.59 -12.77
N TYR A 152 -12.91 11.61 -11.88
CA TYR A 152 -12.36 11.85 -10.53
C TYR A 152 -10.96 11.20 -10.38
N PRO A 153 -9.91 11.73 -11.04
CA PRO A 153 -8.60 11.10 -11.10
C PRO A 153 -7.94 10.91 -9.73
N LEU A 154 -8.01 11.91 -8.84
CA LEU A 154 -7.43 11.80 -7.49
C LEU A 154 -8.07 10.67 -6.67
N VAL A 155 -9.40 10.54 -6.75
CA VAL A 155 -10.12 9.47 -6.06
C VAL A 155 -9.81 8.11 -6.68
N ALA A 156 -9.69 8.04 -8.01
CA ALA A 156 -9.32 6.83 -8.72
C ALA A 156 -7.91 6.35 -8.34
N GLY A 157 -6.95 7.28 -8.27
CA GLY A 157 -5.59 7.00 -7.81
C GLY A 157 -5.56 6.43 -6.39
N LEU A 158 -6.29 7.04 -5.45
CA LEU A 158 -6.39 6.52 -4.08
C LEU A 158 -7.08 5.15 -4.04
N ALA A 159 -8.18 4.96 -4.78
CA ALA A 159 -8.91 3.69 -4.83
C ALA A 159 -8.06 2.54 -5.39
N SER A 160 -7.15 2.84 -6.32
CA SER A 160 -6.26 1.84 -6.93
C SER A 160 -5.31 1.17 -5.92
N VAL A 161 -5.05 1.85 -4.80
CA VAL A 161 -4.21 1.34 -3.71
C VAL A 161 -5.00 0.99 -2.45
N PHE A 162 -6.31 0.75 -2.58
CA PHE A 162 -7.12 0.26 -1.46
C PHE A 162 -6.44 -0.94 -0.77
N PRO A 163 -6.37 -0.98 0.57
CA PRO A 163 -5.54 -1.94 1.31
C PRO A 163 -6.10 -3.37 1.36
N ALA A 164 -6.70 -3.87 0.26
CA ALA A 164 -7.32 -5.19 0.19
C ALA A 164 -6.36 -6.32 0.58
N ILE A 165 -5.14 -6.30 0.05
CA ILE A 165 -4.11 -7.31 0.33
C ILE A 165 -3.63 -7.19 1.78
N PHE A 166 -3.42 -5.97 2.27
CA PHE A 166 -2.99 -5.75 3.66
C PHE A 166 -4.07 -6.21 4.63
N LEU A 167 -5.32 -5.79 4.43
CA LEU A 167 -6.45 -6.19 5.26
C LEU A 167 -6.59 -7.72 5.35
N THR A 168 -6.68 -8.38 4.20
CA THR A 168 -6.85 -9.84 4.16
C THR A 168 -5.66 -10.58 4.73
N SER A 169 -4.44 -10.05 4.58
CA SER A 169 -3.24 -10.64 5.18
C SER A 169 -3.24 -10.48 6.69
N MET A 170 -3.57 -9.30 7.21
CA MET A 170 -3.63 -9.04 8.65
C MET A 170 -4.70 -9.90 9.33
N VAL A 171 -5.89 -10.01 8.72
CA VAL A 171 -6.95 -10.88 9.23
C VAL A 171 -6.53 -12.34 9.21
N ALA A 172 -5.91 -12.81 8.12
CA ALA A 172 -5.46 -14.20 8.01
C ALA A 172 -4.38 -14.53 9.06
N LEU A 173 -3.39 -13.65 9.25
CA LEU A 173 -2.36 -13.82 10.27
C LEU A 173 -2.94 -13.82 11.68
N TRP A 174 -3.89 -12.93 11.96
CA TRP A 174 -4.56 -12.91 13.26
C TRP A 174 -5.30 -14.19 13.56
N VAL A 175 -6.07 -14.71 12.59
CA VAL A 175 -6.85 -15.93 12.77
C VAL A 175 -5.98 -17.18 12.90
N SER A 176 -4.88 -17.26 12.11
CA SER A 176 -4.02 -18.44 12.08
C SER A 176 -2.94 -18.47 13.17
N GLN A 177 -2.41 -17.31 13.56
CA GLN A 177 -1.21 -17.21 14.42
C GLN A 177 -1.40 -16.31 15.66
N GLY A 178 -2.57 -15.71 15.81
CA GLY A 178 -2.89 -14.84 16.95
C GLY A 178 -2.61 -13.35 16.72
N PRO A 179 -3.00 -12.48 17.69
CA PRO A 179 -3.00 -11.03 17.54
C PRO A 179 -1.60 -10.37 17.57
N SER A 180 -0.56 -11.05 18.05
CA SER A 180 0.81 -10.53 18.09
C SER A 180 1.48 -10.50 16.72
N VAL A 181 1.19 -11.48 15.87
CA VAL A 181 1.86 -11.68 14.56
C VAL A 181 1.56 -10.58 13.55
N PRO A 182 0.31 -10.07 13.38
CA PRO A 182 0.05 -8.91 12.53
C PRO A 182 0.93 -7.69 12.85
N ARG A 183 1.26 -7.47 14.13
CA ARG A 183 2.13 -6.34 14.55
C ARG A 183 3.52 -6.45 13.94
N GLY A 184 4.12 -7.65 13.92
CA GLY A 184 5.43 -7.89 13.31
C GLY A 184 5.40 -7.86 11.78
N ALA A 185 4.27 -8.21 11.16
CA ALA A 185 4.11 -8.20 9.71
C ALA A 185 3.89 -6.79 9.13
N ALA A 186 3.38 -5.84 9.92
CA ALA A 186 2.98 -4.51 9.44
C ALA A 186 4.14 -3.72 8.84
N ALA A 187 5.29 -3.62 9.53
CA ALA A 187 6.44 -2.87 9.06
C ALA A 187 7.06 -3.43 7.75
N PRO A 188 7.29 -4.76 7.61
CA PRO A 188 7.68 -5.34 6.33
C PRO A 188 6.68 -5.09 5.19
N MET A 189 5.37 -5.15 5.47
CA MET A 189 4.33 -4.88 4.48
C MET A 189 4.34 -3.41 4.04
N LEU A 190 4.58 -2.50 4.96
CA LEU A 190 4.65 -1.08 4.68
C LEU A 190 5.86 -0.73 3.80
N LEU A 191 7.06 -1.18 4.19
CA LEU A 191 8.26 -0.99 3.38
C LEU A 191 8.12 -1.63 2.00
N GLY A 192 7.58 -2.86 1.95
CA GLY A 192 7.32 -3.52 0.67
C GLY A 192 6.33 -2.75 -0.21
N GLY A 193 5.27 -2.23 0.39
CA GLY A 193 4.25 -1.45 -0.31
C GLY A 193 4.76 -0.16 -0.95
N GLY A 194 5.84 0.45 -0.42
CA GLY A 194 6.45 1.65 -1.01
C GLY A 194 6.88 1.47 -2.47
N SER A 195 7.14 0.24 -2.91
CA SER A 195 7.43 -0.08 -4.31
C SER A 195 6.30 0.31 -5.28
N VAL A 196 5.05 0.31 -4.81
CA VAL A 196 3.88 0.77 -5.57
C VAL A 196 3.96 2.27 -5.86
N GLY A 197 4.42 3.06 -4.87
CA GLY A 197 4.66 4.49 -5.04
C GLY A 197 5.78 4.78 -6.02
N VAL A 198 6.89 4.02 -5.96
CA VAL A 198 7.99 4.15 -6.94
C VAL A 198 7.53 3.77 -8.34
N TYR A 199 6.76 2.69 -8.48
CA TYR A 199 6.14 2.34 -9.76
C TYR A 199 5.34 3.53 -10.32
N ALA A 200 4.47 4.14 -9.52
CA ALA A 200 3.63 5.24 -9.97
C ALA A 200 4.44 6.44 -10.46
N ILE A 201 5.47 6.86 -9.71
CA ILE A 201 6.34 7.98 -10.10
C ILE A 201 7.04 7.69 -11.43
N VAL A 202 7.62 6.51 -11.59
CA VAL A 202 8.32 6.14 -12.84
C VAL A 202 7.33 5.98 -13.99
N ALA A 203 6.13 5.44 -13.73
CA ALA A 203 5.09 5.27 -14.73
C ALA A 203 4.61 6.60 -15.31
N MET A 204 4.59 7.68 -14.51
CA MET A 204 4.20 9.03 -14.97
C MET A 204 5.05 9.52 -16.15
N THR A 205 6.33 9.17 -16.22
CA THR A 205 7.21 9.52 -17.34
C THR A 205 7.34 8.38 -18.34
N ALA A 206 7.60 7.16 -17.88
CA ALA A 206 7.89 6.02 -18.73
C ALA A 206 6.71 5.60 -19.64
N ILE A 207 5.47 5.80 -19.21
CA ILE A 207 4.30 5.50 -20.05
C ILE A 207 4.20 6.49 -21.22
N GLY A 208 4.46 7.77 -20.97
CA GLY A 208 4.49 8.78 -22.04
C GLY A 208 5.60 8.53 -23.08
N ASP A 209 6.80 8.13 -22.60
CA ASP A 209 7.96 7.93 -23.48
C ASP A 209 7.93 6.61 -24.26
N TYR A 210 7.45 5.52 -23.64
CA TYR A 210 7.57 4.16 -24.16
C TYR A 210 6.21 3.48 -24.43
N GLY A 211 5.09 4.17 -24.16
CA GLY A 211 3.74 3.60 -24.22
C GLY A 211 3.41 2.71 -23.02
N MET A 212 2.14 2.35 -22.89
CA MET A 212 1.59 1.66 -21.71
C MET A 212 2.33 0.36 -21.36
N ALA A 213 2.58 -0.52 -22.32
CA ALA A 213 3.16 -1.83 -22.05
C ALA A 213 4.62 -1.72 -21.60
N MET A 214 5.47 -1.07 -22.39
CA MET A 214 6.90 -0.96 -22.11
C MET A 214 7.15 -0.02 -20.93
N GLY A 215 6.43 1.11 -20.84
CA GLY A 215 6.51 2.04 -19.71
C GLY A 215 6.16 1.35 -18.38
N SER A 216 5.12 0.50 -18.37
CA SER A 216 4.77 -0.29 -17.18
C SER A 216 5.87 -1.30 -16.80
N VAL A 217 6.50 -1.96 -17.77
CA VAL A 217 7.62 -2.89 -17.51
C VAL A 217 8.80 -2.14 -16.92
N VAL A 218 9.17 -0.99 -17.48
CA VAL A 218 10.25 -0.13 -16.97
C VAL A 218 9.94 0.33 -15.55
N ALA A 219 8.75 0.86 -15.31
CA ALA A 219 8.32 1.32 -13.99
C ALA A 219 8.35 0.19 -12.95
N TRP A 220 7.89 -1.00 -13.35
CA TRP A 220 7.92 -2.18 -12.49
C TRP A 220 9.35 -2.61 -12.16
N ALA A 221 10.23 -2.68 -13.16
CA ALA A 221 11.63 -3.06 -12.96
C ALA A 221 12.36 -2.07 -12.04
N VAL A 222 12.17 -0.77 -12.24
CA VAL A 222 12.75 0.27 -11.39
C VAL A 222 12.21 0.18 -9.95
N ALA A 223 10.91 -0.06 -9.77
CA ALA A 223 10.31 -0.22 -8.45
C ALA A 223 10.86 -1.46 -7.71
N VAL A 224 11.07 -2.57 -8.41
CA VAL A 224 11.63 -3.78 -7.82
C VAL A 224 13.11 -3.56 -7.44
N VAL A 225 13.92 -3.07 -8.35
CA VAL A 225 15.37 -2.90 -8.12
C VAL A 225 15.66 -1.73 -7.17
N GLY A 226 14.97 -0.60 -7.35
CA GLY A 226 15.24 0.63 -6.60
C GLY A 226 14.57 0.68 -5.22
N TRP A 227 13.52 -0.11 -4.99
CA TRP A 227 12.81 -0.09 -3.71
C TRP A 227 12.64 -1.47 -3.06
N SER A 228 12.12 -2.47 -3.78
CA SER A 228 11.83 -3.77 -3.17
C SER A 228 13.09 -4.48 -2.69
N LEU A 229 14.15 -4.51 -3.50
CA LEU A 229 15.41 -5.16 -3.11
C LEU A 229 16.10 -4.44 -1.95
N PRO A 230 16.27 -3.10 -1.93
CA PRO A 230 16.81 -2.37 -0.79
C PRO A 230 15.98 -2.57 0.49
N SER A 231 14.65 -2.52 0.41
CA SER A 231 13.77 -2.76 1.54
C SER A 231 13.94 -4.17 2.13
N TYR A 232 14.04 -5.18 1.27
CA TYR A 232 14.30 -6.55 1.69
C TYR A 232 15.68 -6.70 2.34
N ALA A 233 16.71 -6.09 1.76
CA ALA A 233 18.07 -6.10 2.32
C ALA A 233 18.11 -5.42 3.70
N PHE A 234 17.44 -4.28 3.87
CA PHE A 234 17.32 -3.57 5.14
C PHE A 234 16.62 -4.41 6.20
N LEU A 235 15.48 -5.02 5.89
CA LEU A 235 14.74 -5.88 6.83
C LEU A 235 15.56 -7.09 7.26
N ASN A 236 16.26 -7.75 6.34
CA ASN A 236 17.15 -8.87 6.64
C ASN A 236 18.33 -8.46 7.52
N TRP A 237 18.93 -7.31 7.24
CA TRP A 237 20.00 -6.79 8.08
C TRP A 237 19.51 -6.51 9.50
N ARG A 238 18.36 -5.84 9.64
CA ARG A 238 17.79 -5.53 10.97
C ARG A 238 17.42 -6.77 11.76
N SER A 239 16.79 -7.77 11.14
CA SER A 239 16.41 -9.01 11.81
C SER A 239 17.63 -9.78 12.36
N ARG A 240 18.75 -9.80 11.61
CA ARG A 240 20.00 -10.41 12.07
C ARG A 240 20.63 -9.62 13.21
N ALA A 241 20.61 -8.30 13.16
CA ALA A 241 21.20 -7.45 14.21
C ALA A 241 20.46 -7.57 15.55
N VAL A 242 19.15 -7.81 15.55
CA VAL A 242 18.36 -8.03 16.78
C VAL A 242 18.59 -9.44 17.32
N GLY A 243 18.57 -10.48 16.47
CA GLY A 243 18.79 -11.87 16.92
C GLY A 243 20.22 -12.22 17.35
N SER A 244 21.19 -11.30 17.17
CA SER A 244 22.57 -11.50 17.68
C SER A 244 22.79 -10.92 19.08
N ASN A 245 21.80 -10.23 19.65
CA ASN A 245 21.88 -9.61 20.97
C ASN A 245 21.11 -10.40 22.06
N ASP A 246 20.41 -11.47 21.67
CA ASP A 246 19.78 -12.47 22.56
C ASP A 246 20.65 -13.75 22.65
#